data_8ecaef2f446753b124d3cd456a00dd83
#
_entry.id   8ecaef2f446753b124d3cd456a00dd83
#
_cell.length_a   1.000
_cell.length_b   1.000
_cell.length_c   1.000
_cell.angle_alpha   90.00
_cell.angle_beta   90.00
_cell.angle_gamma   90.00
#
_symmetry.space_group_name_H-M   'P 1'
#
loop_
_entity.id
_entity.type
_entity.pdbx_description
1 polymer ?
#
loop_
_entity_poly.entity_id
_entity_poly.type
_entity_poly.pdbx_seq_one_letter_code
_entity_poly.pdbx_strand_id
1 'polypeptide(L)'
;LVVEVQQHIGENTVRTVAMDSTDGLRRGMEAVSYFRPITMPVGEQIKGRLMNVVGEAIDGMKPLDGKGAYPIHREPPKFDELTTVQEVLYTGIKVIDLLEPYSKGGKIGLFGGAGVGKTVLIMELINNIAKRHHGFSVFAGVGERTREGNDLLREMLESGVIRYGEAFKESMEKGEWDLSKVDYAEVEKSQATLVFGQMNEPPGARSSVALSGLTVAESFRDAGTGTKDILFFIDNIFRFTQAGSEVSALLGRMPSAVGYQPTLATEMGAMQERITSTKKGSITSVQAVYVPADDLTDPAPAT
;
A
#
# COMPACT_ATOMS: atom_id res chain seq x y z
N LEU A 1 10.40 15.40 10.90
CA LEU A 1 10.64 13.96 10.81
C LEU A 1 9.73 13.20 11.74
N VAL A 2 9.00 12.21 11.23
CA VAL A 2 8.22 11.27 12.03
C VAL A 2 9.06 10.04 12.32
N VAL A 3 9.01 9.57 13.58
CA VAL A 3 9.68 8.34 14.01
C VAL A 3 8.68 7.46 14.75
N GLU A 4 8.81 6.15 14.60
CA GLU A 4 7.98 5.18 15.31
C GLU A 4 8.80 4.48 16.40
N VAL A 5 8.22 4.36 17.59
CA VAL A 5 8.84 3.66 18.72
C VAL A 5 8.80 2.16 18.44
N GLN A 6 9.96 1.51 18.42
CA GLN A 6 10.09 0.07 18.18
C GLN A 6 10.49 -0.72 19.43
N GLN A 7 11.16 -0.07 20.37
CA GLN A 7 11.68 -0.76 21.55
C GLN A 7 11.88 0.21 22.74
N HIS A 8 11.48 -0.22 23.92
CA HIS A 8 11.88 0.41 25.18
C HIS A 8 13.21 -0.20 25.61
N ILE A 9 14.24 0.65 25.83
CA ILE A 9 15.59 0.22 26.22
C ILE A 9 15.99 0.71 27.61
N GLY A 10 15.08 1.32 28.34
CA GLY A 10 15.25 1.82 29.68
C GLY A 10 13.99 2.51 30.18
N GLU A 11 14.01 3.00 31.42
CA GLU A 11 12.84 3.68 32.02
C GLU A 11 12.40 4.92 31.23
N ASN A 12 13.36 5.68 30.71
CA ASN A 12 13.12 6.94 30.01
C ASN A 12 13.74 6.97 28.60
N THR A 13 14.01 5.81 28.02
CA THR A 13 14.70 5.74 26.73
C THR A 13 13.99 4.75 25.81
N VAL A 14 13.73 5.19 24.59
CA VAL A 14 13.15 4.36 23.53
C VAL A 14 14.06 4.34 22.31
N ARG A 15 14.03 3.25 21.59
CA ARG A 15 14.63 3.15 20.26
C ARG A 15 13.53 3.32 19.22
N THR A 16 13.79 4.20 18.27
CA THR A 16 12.81 4.55 17.23
C THR A 16 13.37 4.23 15.84
N VAL A 17 12.48 4.04 14.88
CA VAL A 17 12.81 3.92 13.46
C VAL A 17 12.22 5.12 12.72
N ALA A 18 13.03 5.73 11.88
CA ALA A 18 12.64 6.92 11.12
C ALA A 18 11.78 6.55 9.90
N MET A 19 10.78 7.40 9.63
CA MET A 19 9.90 7.28 8.46
C MET A 19 10.32 8.16 7.30
N ASP A 20 11.37 8.97 7.47
CA ASP A 20 11.95 9.84 6.46
C ASP A 20 13.45 10.01 6.74
N SER A 21 14.18 10.77 5.89
CA SER A 21 15.62 11.00 6.04
C SER A 21 15.98 11.51 7.43
N THR A 22 17.06 10.95 7.97
CA THR A 22 17.64 11.35 9.25
C THR A 22 18.70 12.44 9.12
N ASP A 23 18.91 12.95 7.91
CA ASP A 23 19.89 14.00 7.66
C ASP A 23 19.61 15.25 8.49
N GLY A 24 20.64 15.76 9.14
CA GLY A 24 20.54 16.94 10.00
C GLY A 24 20.10 16.68 11.43
N LEU A 25 19.76 15.44 11.82
CA LEU A 25 19.47 15.11 13.22
C LEU A 25 20.73 15.30 14.09
N ARG A 26 20.55 15.91 15.27
CA ARG A 26 21.60 16.16 16.24
C ARG A 26 21.16 15.77 17.64
N ARG A 27 22.11 15.46 18.50
CA ARG A 27 21.85 15.28 19.93
C ARG A 27 21.27 16.56 20.54
N GLY A 28 20.30 16.41 21.42
CA GLY A 28 19.64 17.52 22.11
C GLY A 28 18.49 18.17 21.34
N MET A 29 18.14 17.65 20.14
CA MET A 29 16.91 18.06 19.48
C MET A 29 15.70 17.57 20.29
N GLU A 30 14.66 18.40 20.33
CA GLU A 30 13.39 18.06 20.97
C GLU A 30 12.66 16.96 20.21
N ALA A 31 12.09 15.99 20.95
CA ALA A 31 11.21 14.96 20.43
C ALA A 31 9.85 15.06 21.14
N VAL A 32 8.78 15.15 20.35
CA VAL A 32 7.42 15.28 20.86
C VAL A 32 6.67 13.98 20.62
N SER A 33 6.09 13.39 21.69
CA SER A 33 5.23 12.22 21.58
C SER A 33 3.80 12.61 21.22
N TYR A 34 3.24 11.97 20.18
CA TYR A 34 1.83 12.12 19.84
C TYR A 34 0.92 11.17 20.62
N PHE A 35 1.45 10.26 21.43
CA PHE A 35 0.71 9.24 22.17
C PHE A 35 -0.25 8.41 21.33
N ARG A 36 0.06 8.24 20.05
CA ARG A 36 -0.72 7.46 19.09
C ARG A 36 0.22 6.82 18.06
N PRO A 37 -0.15 5.68 17.47
CA PRO A 37 0.58 5.11 16.34
C PRO A 37 0.47 6.00 15.09
N ILE A 38 1.23 5.65 14.04
CA ILE A 38 1.07 6.24 12.70
C ILE A 38 -0.36 5.97 12.23
N THR A 39 -0.99 6.98 11.67
CA THR A 39 -2.38 6.92 11.20
C THR A 39 -2.50 7.35 9.76
N MET A 40 -3.45 6.74 9.02
CA MET A 40 -3.79 7.12 7.65
C MET A 40 -5.09 7.90 7.61
N PRO A 41 -5.17 8.99 6.83
CA PRO A 41 -6.43 9.67 6.56
C PRO A 41 -7.39 8.72 5.84
N VAL A 42 -8.68 8.92 6.03
CA VAL A 42 -9.74 8.05 5.50
C VAL A 42 -10.88 8.87 4.89
N GLY A 43 -11.78 8.18 4.21
CA GLY A 43 -12.98 8.77 3.62
C GLY A 43 -12.80 9.21 2.17
N GLU A 44 -13.77 9.97 1.66
CA GLU A 44 -13.82 10.37 0.24
C GLU A 44 -12.64 11.27 -0.18
N GLN A 45 -12.08 12.03 0.74
CA GLN A 45 -10.97 12.97 0.50
C GLN A 45 -9.67 12.34 -0.02
N ILE A 46 -9.50 11.02 0.19
CA ILE A 46 -8.28 10.31 -0.23
C ILE A 46 -8.41 9.68 -1.63
N LYS A 47 -9.59 9.72 -2.24
CA LYS A 47 -9.78 9.24 -3.61
C LYS A 47 -8.94 10.05 -4.60
N GLY A 48 -8.29 9.37 -5.50
CA GLY A 48 -7.42 9.99 -6.50
C GLY A 48 -6.13 10.60 -5.95
N ARG A 49 -5.83 10.43 -4.66
CA ARG A 49 -4.70 11.05 -4.01
C ARG A 49 -3.50 10.09 -3.92
N LEU A 50 -2.32 10.67 -3.88
CA LEU A 50 -1.06 10.01 -3.64
C LEU A 50 -0.53 10.41 -2.27
N MET A 51 -0.30 9.42 -1.40
CA MET A 51 0.14 9.63 -0.02
C MET A 51 1.46 8.92 0.26
N ASN A 52 2.19 9.43 1.25
CA ASN A 52 3.34 8.73 1.84
C ASN A 52 2.91 7.79 2.98
N VAL A 53 3.89 7.14 3.61
CA VAL A 53 3.69 6.16 4.69
C VAL A 53 2.98 6.72 5.92
N VAL A 54 3.11 8.01 6.20
CA VAL A 54 2.49 8.69 7.35
C VAL A 54 1.17 9.40 7.01
N GLY A 55 0.65 9.18 5.79
CA GLY A 55 -0.64 9.71 5.37
C GLY A 55 -0.62 11.15 4.88
N GLU A 56 0.55 11.72 4.64
CA GLU A 56 0.66 13.03 4.02
C GLU A 56 0.51 12.93 2.51
N ALA A 57 -0.22 13.88 1.91
CA ALA A 57 -0.34 13.97 0.46
C ALA A 57 0.99 14.43 -0.17
N ILE A 58 1.49 13.67 -1.14
CA ILE A 58 2.73 13.97 -1.88
C ILE A 58 2.47 14.27 -3.37
N ASP A 59 1.22 14.45 -3.74
CA ASP A 59 0.77 14.79 -5.10
C ASP A 59 0.82 16.31 -5.41
N GLY A 60 1.27 17.12 -4.46
CA GLY A 60 1.34 18.58 -4.59
C GLY A 60 0.00 19.30 -4.46
N MET A 61 -1.09 18.59 -4.21
CA MET A 61 -2.41 19.16 -3.97
C MET A 61 -2.62 19.55 -2.50
N LYS A 62 -3.82 20.06 -2.17
CA LYS A 62 -4.18 20.45 -0.80
C LYS A 62 -3.92 19.36 0.22
N PRO A 63 -3.42 19.68 1.43
CA PRO A 63 -3.27 18.73 2.50
C PRO A 63 -4.57 18.00 2.83
N LEU A 64 -4.46 16.76 3.31
CA LEU A 64 -5.58 15.94 3.74
C LEU A 64 -5.95 16.25 5.18
N ASP A 65 -7.25 16.15 5.51
CA ASP A 65 -7.72 16.26 6.89
C ASP A 65 -7.47 14.94 7.64
N GLY A 66 -6.76 15.01 8.77
CA GLY A 66 -6.49 13.84 9.62
C GLY A 66 -7.66 13.42 10.52
N LYS A 67 -8.84 14.05 10.41
CA LYS A 67 -10.00 13.67 11.23
C LYS A 67 -10.48 12.26 10.90
N GLY A 68 -10.71 11.47 11.95
CA GLY A 68 -11.15 10.09 11.82
C GLY A 68 -10.10 9.12 11.26
N ALA A 69 -8.82 9.52 11.24
CA ALA A 69 -7.73 8.71 10.73
C ALA A 69 -7.62 7.35 11.44
N TYR A 70 -7.27 6.32 10.69
CA TYR A 70 -7.12 4.95 11.19
C TYR A 70 -5.66 4.61 11.47
N PRO A 71 -5.34 3.93 12.59
CA PRO A 71 -3.98 3.48 12.87
C PRO A 71 -3.55 2.39 11.86
N ILE A 72 -2.27 2.39 11.49
CA ILE A 72 -1.73 1.39 10.55
C ILE A 72 -1.56 0.01 11.19
N HIS A 73 -1.33 -0.03 12.51
CA HIS A 73 -1.29 -1.27 13.28
C HIS A 73 -2.70 -1.58 13.80
N ARG A 74 -3.35 -2.55 13.17
CA ARG A 74 -4.71 -2.98 13.48
C ARG A 74 -4.77 -4.49 13.59
N GLU A 75 -5.68 -4.95 14.45
CA GLU A 75 -6.03 -6.37 14.53
C GLU A 75 -6.82 -6.81 13.27
N PRO A 76 -6.68 -8.06 12.85
CA PRO A 76 -7.52 -8.62 11.79
C PRO A 76 -8.99 -8.63 12.21
N PRO A 77 -9.93 -8.68 11.24
CA PRO A 77 -11.36 -8.82 11.55
C PRO A 77 -11.64 -10.04 12.41
N LYS A 78 -12.59 -9.91 13.34
CA LYS A 78 -13.00 -11.00 14.22
C LYS A 78 -13.72 -12.10 13.43
N PHE A 79 -13.69 -13.31 13.95
CA PHE A 79 -14.29 -14.47 13.29
C PHE A 79 -15.77 -14.29 12.98
N ASP A 80 -16.52 -13.63 13.85
CA ASP A 80 -17.94 -13.33 13.67
C ASP A 80 -18.24 -12.24 12.62
N GLU A 81 -17.22 -11.47 12.22
CA GLU A 81 -17.33 -10.46 11.16
C GLU A 81 -17.06 -11.04 9.76
N LEU A 82 -16.42 -12.20 9.69
CA LEU A 82 -16.08 -12.84 8.42
C LEU A 82 -17.31 -13.37 7.67
N THR A 83 -17.19 -13.41 6.34
CA THR A 83 -18.16 -14.12 5.49
C THR A 83 -17.53 -15.41 4.95
N THR A 84 -18.33 -16.46 4.87
CA THR A 84 -17.93 -17.76 4.30
C THR A 84 -18.34 -17.90 2.84
N VAL A 85 -19.04 -16.92 2.28
CA VAL A 85 -19.46 -16.95 0.88
C VAL A 85 -18.27 -16.75 -0.02
N GLN A 86 -18.01 -17.72 -0.89
CA GLN A 86 -16.98 -17.63 -1.92
C GLN A 86 -17.61 -17.18 -3.24
N GLU A 87 -17.10 -16.08 -3.78
CA GLU A 87 -17.50 -15.54 -5.06
C GLU A 87 -16.26 -15.38 -5.96
N VAL A 88 -16.43 -15.64 -7.25
CA VAL A 88 -15.38 -15.43 -8.24
C VAL A 88 -15.30 -13.94 -8.60
N LEU A 89 -14.09 -13.41 -8.61
CA LEU A 89 -13.78 -12.09 -9.14
C LEU A 89 -13.40 -12.19 -10.61
N TYR A 90 -14.29 -11.77 -11.51
CA TYR A 90 -13.99 -11.74 -12.92
C TYR A 90 -13.07 -10.57 -13.26
N THR A 91 -11.86 -10.89 -13.69
CA THR A 91 -10.81 -9.90 -13.98
C THR A 91 -10.93 -9.30 -15.39
N GLY A 92 -11.61 -10.00 -16.30
CA GLY A 92 -11.68 -9.66 -17.72
C GLY A 92 -10.44 -10.08 -18.51
N ILE A 93 -9.48 -10.72 -17.86
CA ILE A 93 -8.30 -11.32 -18.49
C ILE A 93 -8.59 -12.81 -18.70
N LYS A 94 -8.79 -13.22 -19.95
CA LYS A 94 -9.29 -14.58 -20.30
C LYS A 94 -8.47 -15.70 -19.68
N VAL A 95 -7.15 -15.58 -19.66
CA VAL A 95 -6.27 -16.62 -19.13
C VAL A 95 -6.44 -16.76 -17.61
N ILE A 96 -6.63 -15.68 -16.90
CA ILE A 96 -6.88 -15.71 -15.45
C ILE A 96 -8.27 -16.28 -15.17
N ASP A 97 -9.31 -15.70 -15.78
CA ASP A 97 -10.69 -16.07 -15.52
C ASP A 97 -11.01 -17.52 -15.89
N LEU A 98 -10.26 -18.12 -16.84
CA LEU A 98 -10.45 -19.49 -17.30
C LEU A 98 -9.59 -20.51 -16.57
N LEU A 99 -8.31 -20.20 -16.31
CA LEU A 99 -7.33 -21.19 -15.81
C LEU A 99 -7.10 -21.06 -14.30
N GLU A 100 -7.16 -19.85 -13.75
CA GLU A 100 -6.87 -19.58 -12.35
C GLU A 100 -7.77 -18.42 -11.84
N PRO A 101 -9.09 -18.64 -11.75
CA PRO A 101 -10.03 -17.59 -11.38
C PRO A 101 -9.77 -17.08 -9.95
N TYR A 102 -9.77 -15.76 -9.79
CA TYR A 102 -9.56 -15.14 -8.50
C TYR A 102 -10.82 -15.20 -7.64
N SER A 103 -10.65 -15.47 -6.35
CA SER A 103 -11.74 -15.39 -5.38
C SER A 103 -11.80 -14.00 -4.75
N LYS A 104 -12.99 -13.44 -4.54
CA LYS A 104 -13.18 -12.24 -3.74
C LYS A 104 -12.69 -12.48 -2.31
N GLY A 105 -11.95 -11.53 -1.77
CA GLY A 105 -11.29 -11.68 -0.48
C GLY A 105 -10.07 -12.60 -0.48
N GLY A 106 -9.65 -13.05 -1.66
CA GLY A 106 -8.47 -13.88 -1.87
C GLY A 106 -7.17 -13.08 -1.85
N LYS A 107 -6.08 -13.82 -1.74
CA LYS A 107 -4.71 -13.30 -1.78
C LYS A 107 -3.99 -13.95 -2.96
N ILE A 108 -3.61 -13.14 -3.94
CA ILE A 108 -3.01 -13.60 -5.19
C ILE A 108 -1.56 -13.13 -5.24
N GLY A 109 -0.62 -14.05 -5.41
CA GLY A 109 0.80 -13.76 -5.59
C GLY A 109 1.20 -13.84 -7.06
N LEU A 110 1.78 -12.77 -7.60
CA LEU A 110 2.39 -12.74 -8.93
C LEU A 110 3.90 -12.93 -8.78
N PHE A 111 4.34 -14.17 -8.83
CA PHE A 111 5.75 -14.54 -8.65
C PHE A 111 6.53 -14.36 -9.96
N GLY A 112 7.74 -13.84 -9.86
CA GLY A 112 8.64 -13.76 -10.99
C GLY A 112 9.81 -12.80 -10.78
N GLY A 113 10.84 -12.94 -11.61
CA GLY A 113 11.99 -12.05 -11.68
C GLY A 113 11.64 -10.63 -12.16
N ALA A 114 12.67 -9.82 -12.39
CA ALA A 114 12.49 -8.46 -12.91
C ALA A 114 12.03 -8.48 -14.40
N GLY A 115 11.18 -7.52 -14.77
CA GLY A 115 10.83 -7.29 -16.18
C GLY A 115 9.89 -8.30 -16.83
N VAL A 116 9.24 -9.17 -16.05
CA VAL A 116 8.32 -10.20 -16.59
C VAL A 116 6.86 -9.72 -16.75
N GLY A 117 6.61 -8.43 -16.63
CA GLY A 117 5.28 -7.85 -16.89
C GLY A 117 4.32 -7.83 -15.72
N LYS A 118 4.79 -8.02 -14.46
CA LYS A 118 3.92 -7.98 -13.27
C LYS A 118 3.14 -6.66 -13.16
N THR A 119 3.82 -5.54 -13.29
CA THR A 119 3.20 -4.21 -13.19
C THR A 119 2.20 -3.96 -14.31
N VAL A 120 2.47 -4.43 -15.53
CA VAL A 120 1.52 -4.33 -16.67
C VAL A 120 0.24 -5.11 -16.36
N LEU A 121 0.36 -6.31 -15.78
CA LEU A 121 -0.78 -7.11 -15.38
C LEU A 121 -1.60 -6.42 -14.28
N ILE A 122 -0.93 -5.83 -13.29
CA ILE A 122 -1.57 -5.06 -12.21
C ILE A 122 -2.36 -3.88 -12.80
N MET A 123 -1.77 -3.13 -13.73
CA MET A 123 -2.44 -2.01 -14.39
C MET A 123 -3.69 -2.44 -15.16
N GLU A 124 -3.61 -3.54 -15.90
CA GLU A 124 -4.75 -4.09 -16.62
C GLU A 124 -5.86 -4.54 -15.67
N LEU A 125 -5.51 -5.16 -14.54
CA LEU A 125 -6.47 -5.53 -13.50
C LEU A 125 -7.17 -4.30 -12.91
N ILE A 126 -6.41 -3.26 -12.52
CA ILE A 126 -6.97 -2.01 -11.99
C ILE A 126 -7.95 -1.38 -12.98
N ASN A 127 -7.54 -1.27 -14.24
CA ASN A 127 -8.35 -0.66 -15.29
C ASN A 127 -9.65 -1.44 -15.55
N ASN A 128 -9.57 -2.77 -15.63
CA ASN A 128 -10.74 -3.62 -15.86
C ASN A 128 -11.72 -3.59 -14.70
N ILE A 129 -11.24 -3.65 -13.46
CA ILE A 129 -12.10 -3.61 -12.28
C ILE A 129 -12.74 -2.24 -12.11
N ALA A 130 -12.01 -1.15 -12.30
CA ALA A 130 -12.55 0.20 -12.26
C ALA A 130 -13.69 0.37 -13.28
N LYS A 131 -13.51 -0.11 -14.52
CA LYS A 131 -14.49 0.06 -15.62
C LYS A 131 -15.69 -0.87 -15.52
N ARG A 132 -15.50 -2.10 -15.07
CA ARG A 132 -16.55 -3.14 -15.13
C ARG A 132 -17.32 -3.31 -13.83
N HIS A 133 -16.65 -3.17 -12.70
CA HIS A 133 -17.24 -3.46 -11.39
C HIS A 133 -17.48 -2.22 -10.54
N HIS A 134 -17.12 -1.02 -11.03
CA HIS A 134 -17.11 0.21 -10.22
C HIS A 134 -16.37 0.02 -8.88
N GLY A 135 -15.44 -0.95 -8.87
CA GLY A 135 -14.62 -1.28 -7.71
C GLY A 135 -13.62 -0.16 -7.40
N PHE A 136 -13.19 -0.11 -6.17
CA PHE A 136 -12.16 0.82 -5.73
C PHE A 136 -10.85 0.08 -5.55
N SER A 137 -9.76 0.68 -6.02
CA SER A 137 -8.42 0.09 -5.92
C SER A 137 -7.53 0.91 -5.00
N VAL A 138 -6.76 0.22 -4.17
CA VAL A 138 -5.69 0.83 -3.38
C VAL A 138 -4.38 0.21 -3.83
N PHE A 139 -3.42 1.02 -4.18
CA PHE A 139 -2.10 0.57 -4.60
C PHE A 139 -1.04 1.00 -3.59
N ALA A 140 -0.31 0.04 -3.06
CA ALA A 140 0.84 0.25 -2.19
C ALA A 140 2.14 -0.02 -2.96
N GLY A 141 2.87 1.04 -3.28
CA GLY A 141 4.21 0.95 -3.89
C GLY A 141 5.27 0.79 -2.81
N VAL A 142 5.84 -0.40 -2.70
CA VAL A 142 6.79 -0.78 -1.66
C VAL A 142 8.19 -0.91 -2.24
N GLY A 143 9.05 0.06 -1.97
CA GLY A 143 10.45 0.03 -2.40
C GLY A 143 10.64 0.08 -3.92
N GLU A 144 9.66 0.58 -4.65
CA GLU A 144 9.74 0.74 -6.11
C GLU A 144 10.49 2.03 -6.48
N ARG A 145 10.89 2.11 -7.75
CA ARG A 145 11.59 3.29 -8.26
C ARG A 145 10.62 4.46 -8.40
N THR A 146 11.06 5.65 -8.04
CA THR A 146 10.26 6.89 -8.18
C THR A 146 9.71 7.09 -9.59
N ARG A 147 10.50 6.73 -10.61
CA ARG A 147 10.08 6.80 -12.00
C ARG A 147 8.88 5.89 -12.28
N GLU A 148 8.94 4.63 -11.83
CA GLU A 148 7.85 3.65 -12.02
C GLU A 148 6.57 4.10 -11.32
N GLY A 149 6.68 4.71 -10.13
CA GLY A 149 5.55 5.30 -9.44
C GLY A 149 4.93 6.49 -10.19
N ASN A 150 5.73 7.34 -10.80
CA ASN A 150 5.24 8.44 -11.63
C ASN A 150 4.58 7.95 -12.91
N ASP A 151 5.19 6.97 -13.59
CA ASP A 151 4.63 6.36 -14.79
C ASP A 151 3.28 5.70 -14.46
N LEU A 152 3.15 5.01 -13.33
CA LEU A 152 1.90 4.42 -12.85
C LEU A 152 0.79 5.46 -12.64
N LEU A 153 1.10 6.56 -11.94
CA LEU A 153 0.13 7.64 -11.73
C LEU A 153 -0.32 8.25 -13.06
N ARG A 154 0.61 8.45 -13.99
CA ARG A 154 0.32 8.98 -15.32
C ARG A 154 -0.61 8.05 -16.11
N GLU A 155 -0.32 6.75 -16.14
CA GLU A 155 -1.17 5.75 -16.80
C GLU A 155 -2.58 5.70 -16.19
N MET A 156 -2.71 5.84 -14.87
CA MET A 156 -4.01 5.90 -14.19
C MET A 156 -4.80 7.17 -14.55
N LEU A 157 -4.12 8.29 -14.76
CA LEU A 157 -4.73 9.54 -15.24
C LEU A 157 -5.16 9.41 -16.71
N GLU A 158 -4.33 8.84 -17.57
CA GLU A 158 -4.62 8.61 -18.98
C GLU A 158 -5.81 7.65 -19.17
N SER A 159 -5.88 6.57 -18.38
CA SER A 159 -6.96 5.60 -18.40
C SER A 159 -8.27 6.09 -17.78
N GLY A 160 -8.23 7.20 -17.00
CA GLY A 160 -9.38 7.77 -16.30
C GLY A 160 -9.78 7.03 -15.01
N VAL A 161 -8.93 6.14 -14.50
CA VAL A 161 -9.07 5.52 -13.17
C VAL A 161 -8.88 6.55 -12.08
N ILE A 162 -7.86 7.40 -12.21
CA ILE A 162 -7.69 8.63 -11.43
C ILE A 162 -8.09 9.81 -12.34
N ARG A 163 -8.80 10.76 -11.78
CA ARG A 163 -9.36 11.89 -12.53
C ARG A 163 -8.95 13.20 -11.90
N TYR A 164 -8.22 14.03 -12.66
CA TYR A 164 -7.85 15.38 -12.25
C TYR A 164 -8.57 16.46 -13.08
N GLY A 165 -9.49 16.04 -13.97
CA GLY A 165 -10.23 16.90 -14.88
C GLY A 165 -9.57 17.05 -16.26
N GLU A 166 -10.39 17.43 -17.26
CA GLU A 166 -9.93 17.52 -18.66
C GLU A 166 -8.86 18.60 -18.85
N ALA A 167 -9.00 19.75 -18.19
CA ALA A 167 -8.03 20.84 -18.30
C ALA A 167 -6.63 20.44 -17.78
N PHE A 168 -6.56 19.61 -16.73
CA PHE A 168 -5.30 19.03 -16.25
C PHE A 168 -4.75 18.01 -17.25
N LYS A 169 -5.61 17.15 -17.80
CA LYS A 169 -5.22 16.14 -18.77
C LYS A 169 -4.62 16.74 -20.03
N GLU A 170 -5.25 17.77 -20.58
CA GLU A 170 -4.71 18.54 -21.71
C GLU A 170 -3.33 19.16 -21.42
N SER A 171 -3.12 19.65 -20.20
CA SER A 171 -1.83 20.17 -19.74
C SER A 171 -0.77 19.07 -19.69
N MET A 172 -1.13 17.92 -19.13
CA MET A 172 -0.25 16.75 -19.03
C MET A 172 0.16 16.21 -20.42
N GLU A 173 -0.76 16.16 -21.38
CA GLU A 173 -0.48 15.76 -22.76
C GLU A 173 0.49 16.72 -23.48
N LYS A 174 0.51 17.98 -23.09
CA LYS A 174 1.48 18.99 -23.57
C LYS A 174 2.83 18.93 -22.86
N GLY A 175 2.98 18.00 -21.88
CA GLY A 175 4.19 17.86 -21.09
C GLY A 175 4.29 18.82 -19.90
N GLU A 176 3.21 19.52 -19.58
CA GLU A 176 3.10 20.41 -18.42
C GLU A 176 2.38 19.68 -17.27
N TRP A 177 2.88 19.82 -16.04
CA TRP A 177 2.23 19.29 -14.84
C TRP A 177 1.63 20.45 -14.02
N ASP A 178 0.52 21.00 -14.52
CA ASP A 178 -0.07 22.21 -13.96
C ASP A 178 -1.21 21.90 -12.98
N LEU A 179 -0.84 21.79 -11.70
CA LEU A 179 -1.78 21.48 -10.61
C LEU A 179 -2.86 22.55 -10.39
N SER A 180 -2.70 23.76 -10.95
CA SER A 180 -3.73 24.82 -10.85
C SER A 180 -4.99 24.46 -11.65
N LYS A 181 -4.88 23.55 -12.61
CA LYS A 181 -5.96 23.07 -13.48
C LYS A 181 -6.72 21.85 -12.94
N VAL A 182 -6.35 21.36 -11.74
CA VAL A 182 -7.02 20.22 -11.13
C VAL A 182 -8.43 20.56 -10.69
N ASP A 183 -9.40 19.78 -11.15
CA ASP A 183 -10.79 19.85 -10.70
C ASP A 183 -11.04 18.87 -9.56
N TYR A 184 -11.18 19.40 -8.34
CA TYR A 184 -11.39 18.57 -7.14
C TYR A 184 -12.69 17.77 -7.17
N ALA A 185 -13.73 18.24 -7.88
CA ALA A 185 -14.96 17.47 -8.04
C ALA A 185 -14.77 16.23 -8.93
N GLU A 186 -13.83 16.28 -9.90
CA GLU A 186 -13.43 15.11 -10.67
C GLU A 186 -12.51 14.19 -9.85
N VAL A 187 -11.63 14.75 -9.00
CA VAL A 187 -10.76 13.93 -8.13
C VAL A 187 -11.57 13.00 -7.22
N GLU A 188 -12.67 13.49 -6.64
CA GLU A 188 -13.57 12.69 -5.80
C GLU A 188 -14.23 11.51 -6.53
N LYS A 189 -14.33 11.56 -7.86
CA LYS A 189 -14.85 10.48 -8.71
C LYS A 189 -13.80 9.42 -9.07
N SER A 190 -12.55 9.61 -8.65
CA SER A 190 -11.48 8.65 -8.88
C SER A 190 -11.78 7.31 -8.21
N GLN A 191 -11.31 6.23 -8.85
CA GLN A 191 -11.54 4.85 -8.42
C GLN A 191 -10.27 4.19 -7.87
N ALA A 192 -9.24 4.98 -7.61
CA ALA A 192 -8.00 4.50 -7.01
C ALA A 192 -7.40 5.50 -6.04
N THR A 193 -6.60 4.99 -5.11
CA THR A 193 -5.74 5.74 -4.19
C THR A 193 -4.37 5.09 -4.15
N LEU A 194 -3.32 5.89 -4.12
CA LEU A 194 -1.93 5.44 -4.13
C LEU A 194 -1.25 5.76 -2.79
N VAL A 195 -0.48 4.81 -2.28
CA VAL A 195 0.37 5.00 -1.10
C VAL A 195 1.78 4.53 -1.43
N PHE A 196 2.76 5.42 -1.39
CA PHE A 196 4.12 5.10 -1.80
C PHE A 196 5.10 5.18 -0.63
N GLY A 197 5.96 4.16 -0.55
CA GLY A 197 7.19 4.13 0.22
C GLY A 197 8.30 3.65 -0.72
N GLN A 198 8.94 4.60 -1.40
CA GLN A 198 9.83 4.35 -2.53
C GLN A 198 11.21 3.85 -2.11
N MET A 199 12.02 3.42 -3.09
CA MET A 199 13.34 2.82 -2.86
C MET A 199 14.33 3.75 -2.15
N ASN A 200 14.22 5.06 -2.34
CA ASN A 200 15.05 6.07 -1.69
C ASN A 200 14.65 6.40 -0.26
N GLU A 201 13.50 5.92 0.20
CA GLU A 201 13.03 6.12 1.57
C GLU A 201 13.70 5.16 2.55
N PRO A 202 13.79 5.53 3.85
CA PRO A 202 14.44 4.69 4.85
C PRO A 202 13.68 3.37 5.08
N PRO A 203 14.33 2.36 5.67
CA PRO A 203 13.72 1.06 5.92
C PRO A 203 12.42 1.13 6.73
N GLY A 204 12.30 2.07 7.66
CA GLY A 204 11.08 2.27 8.44
C GLY A 204 9.87 2.58 7.57
N ALA A 205 10.02 3.49 6.61
CA ALA A 205 8.96 3.81 5.66
C ALA A 205 8.61 2.61 4.78
N ARG A 206 9.61 1.95 4.19
CA ARG A 206 9.40 0.80 3.29
C ARG A 206 8.78 -0.41 3.99
N SER A 207 9.07 -0.62 5.28
CA SER A 207 8.47 -1.69 6.08
C SER A 207 7.04 -1.39 6.54
N SER A 208 6.59 -0.15 6.48
CA SER A 208 5.28 0.26 6.99
C SER A 208 4.28 0.61 5.89
N VAL A 209 4.74 0.95 4.68
CA VAL A 209 3.87 1.46 3.61
C VAL A 209 2.80 0.45 3.16
N ALA A 210 3.10 -0.86 3.18
CA ALA A 210 2.09 -1.89 2.88
C ALA A 210 0.96 -1.90 3.92
N LEU A 211 1.29 -1.68 5.20
CA LEU A 211 0.30 -1.54 6.28
C LEU A 211 -0.51 -0.25 6.14
N SER A 212 0.13 0.83 5.72
CA SER A 212 -0.54 2.11 5.42
C SER A 212 -1.56 1.94 4.30
N GLY A 213 -1.16 1.34 3.18
CA GLY A 213 -2.06 1.04 2.06
C GLY A 213 -3.19 0.09 2.45
N LEU A 214 -2.91 -0.95 3.22
CA LEU A 214 -3.92 -1.88 3.72
C LEU A 214 -4.94 -1.17 4.62
N THR A 215 -4.50 -0.27 5.49
CA THR A 215 -5.39 0.52 6.35
C THR A 215 -6.33 1.42 5.54
N VAL A 216 -5.84 2.00 4.46
CA VAL A 216 -6.67 2.74 3.49
C VAL A 216 -7.72 1.81 2.85
N ALA A 217 -7.32 0.62 2.40
CA ALA A 217 -8.24 -0.37 1.83
C ALA A 217 -9.32 -0.81 2.84
N GLU A 218 -8.94 -1.07 4.08
CA GLU A 218 -9.87 -1.39 5.17
C GLU A 218 -10.88 -0.28 5.44
N SER A 219 -10.45 0.99 5.38
CA SER A 219 -11.35 2.12 5.59
C SER A 219 -12.48 2.17 4.57
N PHE A 220 -12.21 1.81 3.33
CA PHE A 220 -13.24 1.71 2.28
C PHE A 220 -14.11 0.46 2.43
N ARG A 221 -13.53 -0.70 2.81
CA ARG A 221 -14.29 -1.92 3.09
C ARG A 221 -15.29 -1.71 4.24
N ASP A 222 -14.84 -1.04 5.30
CA ASP A 222 -15.58 -0.91 6.56
C ASP A 222 -16.54 0.30 6.56
N ALA A 223 -16.54 1.14 5.53
CA ALA A 223 -17.33 2.39 5.45
C ALA A 223 -18.87 2.22 5.45
N GLY A 224 -19.40 1.03 5.54
CA GLY A 224 -20.78 0.76 5.98
C GLY A 224 -21.93 1.03 5.01
N THR A 225 -21.70 1.44 3.78
CA THR A 225 -22.75 1.74 2.79
C THR A 225 -22.78 0.73 1.64
N GLY A 226 -23.19 -0.50 1.95
CA GLY A 226 -23.25 -1.63 0.99
C GLY A 226 -21.95 -2.42 0.93
N THR A 227 -22.04 -3.63 0.37
CA THR A 227 -20.86 -4.48 0.13
C THR A 227 -19.96 -3.82 -0.88
N LYS A 228 -18.78 -3.41 -0.45
CA LYS A 228 -17.74 -2.85 -1.34
C LYS A 228 -16.63 -3.87 -1.56
N ASP A 229 -16.34 -4.13 -2.81
CA ASP A 229 -15.21 -4.96 -3.20
C ASP A 229 -14.01 -4.06 -3.47
N ILE A 230 -13.01 -4.16 -2.61
CA ILE A 230 -11.79 -3.38 -2.68
C ILE A 230 -10.67 -4.26 -3.25
N LEU A 231 -9.96 -3.75 -4.23
CA LEU A 231 -8.73 -4.36 -4.70
C LEU A 231 -7.53 -3.69 -4.04
N PHE A 232 -6.68 -4.52 -3.47
CA PHE A 232 -5.46 -4.05 -2.83
C PHE A 232 -4.25 -4.61 -3.55
N PHE A 233 -3.49 -3.72 -4.17
CA PHE A 233 -2.28 -4.04 -4.90
C PHE A 233 -1.05 -3.71 -4.07
N ILE A 234 -0.07 -4.64 -4.04
CA ILE A 234 1.23 -4.42 -3.41
C ILE A 234 2.30 -4.70 -4.45
N ASP A 235 3.07 -3.70 -4.80
CA ASP A 235 4.22 -3.81 -5.66
C ASP A 235 5.43 -3.15 -4.97
N ASN A 236 6.33 -3.87 -4.41
CA ASN A 236 6.58 -5.31 -4.38
C ASN A 236 6.62 -5.82 -2.93
N ILE A 237 5.89 -6.90 -2.61
CA ILE A 237 5.84 -7.43 -1.22
C ILE A 237 7.20 -7.94 -0.74
N PHE A 238 8.07 -8.41 -1.63
CA PHE A 238 9.45 -8.77 -1.29
C PHE A 238 10.21 -7.60 -0.63
N ARG A 239 9.97 -6.37 -1.07
CA ARG A 239 10.60 -5.17 -0.50
C ARG A 239 10.13 -4.87 0.92
N PHE A 240 8.90 -5.24 1.26
CA PHE A 240 8.39 -5.21 2.63
C PHE A 240 9.21 -6.13 3.54
N THR A 241 9.46 -7.37 3.11
CA THR A 241 10.28 -8.32 3.89
C THR A 241 11.73 -7.87 3.99
N GLN A 242 12.29 -7.35 2.92
CA GLN A 242 13.66 -6.81 2.90
C GLN A 242 13.81 -5.63 3.86
N ALA A 243 12.89 -4.66 3.82
CA ALA A 243 12.91 -3.53 4.75
C ALA A 243 12.73 -3.98 6.21
N GLY A 244 11.90 -4.98 6.47
CA GLY A 244 11.78 -5.61 7.79
C GLY A 244 13.08 -6.22 8.29
N SER A 245 13.87 -6.86 7.43
CA SER A 245 15.19 -7.38 7.79
C SER A 245 16.19 -6.28 8.11
N GLU A 246 16.17 -5.17 7.35
CA GLU A 246 17.00 -3.99 7.62
C GLU A 246 16.64 -3.36 8.98
N VAL A 247 15.36 -3.19 9.28
CA VAL A 247 14.88 -2.68 10.59
C VAL A 247 15.31 -3.63 11.71
N SER A 248 15.14 -4.93 11.53
CA SER A 248 15.55 -5.94 12.50
C SER A 248 17.04 -5.87 12.83
N ALA A 249 17.88 -5.69 11.81
CA ALA A 249 19.32 -5.50 11.97
C ALA A 249 19.66 -4.22 12.73
N LEU A 250 18.99 -3.11 12.41
CA LEU A 250 19.14 -1.82 13.11
C LEU A 250 18.75 -1.91 14.60
N LEU A 251 17.77 -2.77 14.92
CA LEU A 251 17.36 -3.04 16.29
C LEU A 251 18.29 -4.02 17.03
N GLY A 252 19.32 -4.57 16.36
CA GLY A 252 20.27 -5.51 16.93
C GLY A 252 19.68 -6.90 17.19
N ARG A 253 18.64 -7.30 16.49
CA ARG A 253 18.06 -8.64 16.58
C ARG A 253 18.94 -9.64 15.85
N MET A 254 19.08 -10.84 16.41
CA MET A 254 19.83 -11.93 15.77
C MET A 254 19.11 -12.37 14.48
N PRO A 255 19.80 -12.38 13.33
CA PRO A 255 19.16 -12.77 12.07
C PRO A 255 18.85 -14.29 12.05
N SER A 256 17.81 -14.65 11.31
CA SER A 256 17.49 -16.02 10.96
C SER A 256 18.21 -16.47 9.68
N ALA A 257 17.75 -17.56 9.05
CA ALA A 257 18.33 -18.05 7.79
C ALA A 257 18.42 -16.96 6.71
N VAL A 258 19.52 -16.96 5.97
CA VAL A 258 19.81 -16.02 4.86
C VAL A 258 19.80 -14.52 5.27
N GLY A 259 19.84 -14.24 6.57
CA GLY A 259 19.88 -12.86 7.08
C GLY A 259 18.51 -12.20 7.29
N TYR A 260 17.41 -12.91 7.11
CA TYR A 260 16.07 -12.38 7.38
C TYR A 260 15.79 -12.23 8.88
N GLN A 261 14.80 -11.40 9.21
CA GLN A 261 14.32 -11.24 10.58
C GLN A 261 13.69 -12.54 11.12
N PRO A 262 13.88 -12.85 12.43
CA PRO A 262 13.28 -14.04 13.04
C PRO A 262 11.74 -13.96 13.09
N THR A 263 11.19 -12.77 12.94
CA THR A 263 9.74 -12.46 12.97
C THR A 263 9.09 -12.42 11.59
N LEU A 264 9.79 -12.84 10.51
CA LEU A 264 9.31 -12.76 9.13
C LEU A 264 7.91 -13.33 8.94
N ALA A 265 7.70 -14.58 9.35
CA ALA A 265 6.41 -15.26 9.19
C ALA A 265 5.29 -14.59 10.03
N THR A 266 5.64 -14.11 11.22
CA THR A 266 4.68 -13.44 12.12
C THR A 266 4.26 -12.08 11.55
N GLU A 267 5.21 -11.28 11.07
CA GLU A 267 4.94 -9.97 10.47
C GLU A 267 4.12 -10.10 9.17
N MET A 268 4.50 -11.04 8.32
CA MET A 268 3.78 -11.34 7.09
C MET A 268 2.37 -11.87 7.40
N GLY A 269 2.24 -12.82 8.31
CA GLY A 269 0.96 -13.39 8.73
C GLY A 269 0.02 -12.33 9.31
N ALA A 270 0.51 -11.47 10.19
CA ALA A 270 -0.30 -10.39 10.78
C ALA A 270 -0.86 -9.43 9.71
N MET A 271 -0.10 -9.12 8.67
CA MET A 271 -0.59 -8.31 7.55
C MET A 271 -1.59 -9.08 6.69
N GLN A 272 -1.28 -10.33 6.33
CA GLN A 272 -2.10 -11.12 5.43
C GLN A 272 -3.47 -11.48 6.04
N GLU A 273 -3.56 -11.71 7.35
CA GLU A 273 -4.83 -12.02 8.04
C GLU A 273 -5.83 -10.85 8.02
N ARG A 274 -5.38 -9.63 7.83
CA ARG A 274 -6.25 -8.44 7.65
C ARG A 274 -6.93 -8.41 6.28
N ILE A 275 -6.33 -9.09 5.28
CA ILE A 275 -6.84 -9.16 3.90
C ILE A 275 -7.85 -10.29 3.82
N THR A 276 -9.13 -9.95 3.87
CA THR A 276 -10.22 -10.94 3.92
C THR A 276 -11.57 -10.32 3.54
N SER A 277 -12.56 -11.18 3.34
CA SER A 277 -13.95 -10.80 3.16
C SER A 277 -14.68 -10.75 4.50
N THR A 278 -15.40 -9.65 4.72
CA THR A 278 -16.26 -9.44 5.87
C THR A 278 -17.71 -9.26 5.42
N LYS A 279 -18.64 -9.25 6.38
CA LYS A 279 -20.06 -8.93 6.12
C LYS A 279 -20.30 -7.54 5.55
N LYS A 280 -19.30 -6.64 5.65
CA LYS A 280 -19.37 -5.25 5.15
C LYS A 280 -18.78 -5.09 3.75
N GLY A 281 -17.87 -5.96 3.34
CA GLY A 281 -17.18 -5.90 2.06
C GLY A 281 -15.98 -6.83 2.00
N SER A 282 -15.31 -6.87 0.85
CA SER A 282 -14.14 -7.72 0.63
C SER A 282 -12.90 -6.88 0.31
N ILE A 283 -11.74 -7.37 0.71
CA ILE A 283 -10.45 -6.93 0.19
C ILE A 283 -9.83 -8.12 -0.53
N THR A 284 -9.67 -8.00 -1.84
CA THR A 284 -8.92 -8.96 -2.64
C THR A 284 -7.55 -8.37 -2.93
N SER A 285 -6.48 -9.07 -2.59
CA SER A 285 -5.13 -8.55 -2.83
C SER A 285 -4.45 -9.24 -4.00
N VAL A 286 -3.73 -8.43 -4.78
CA VAL A 286 -2.80 -8.89 -5.81
C VAL A 286 -1.42 -8.35 -5.45
N GLN A 287 -0.49 -9.25 -5.20
CA GLN A 287 0.82 -8.91 -4.65
C GLN A 287 1.90 -9.34 -5.63
N ALA A 288 2.69 -8.39 -6.12
CA ALA A 288 3.88 -8.72 -6.88
C ALA A 288 4.95 -9.25 -5.92
N VAL A 289 5.48 -10.43 -6.24
CA VAL A 289 6.53 -11.08 -5.47
C VAL A 289 7.78 -11.19 -6.34
N TYR A 290 8.80 -10.43 -6.00
CA TYR A 290 10.11 -10.60 -6.63
C TYR A 290 10.76 -11.86 -6.06
N VAL A 291 11.26 -12.72 -6.96
CA VAL A 291 11.97 -13.94 -6.60
C VAL A 291 13.45 -13.74 -6.86
N PRO A 292 14.29 -13.59 -5.82
CA PRO A 292 15.74 -13.42 -5.99
C PRO A 292 16.36 -14.62 -6.71
N ALA A 293 17.13 -14.35 -7.77
CA ALA A 293 17.80 -15.39 -8.57
C ALA A 293 16.89 -16.54 -9.06
N ASP A 294 15.57 -16.27 -9.19
CA ASP A 294 14.54 -17.26 -9.52
C ASP A 294 14.46 -18.44 -8.53
N ASP A 295 14.96 -18.24 -7.30
CA ASP A 295 14.97 -19.24 -6.24
C ASP A 295 13.73 -19.12 -5.34
N LEU A 296 12.74 -19.98 -5.57
CA LEU A 296 11.52 -20.06 -4.77
C LEU A 296 11.74 -20.61 -3.35
N THR A 297 12.93 -21.11 -3.05
CA THR A 297 13.28 -21.60 -1.70
C THR A 297 13.83 -20.52 -0.78
N ASP A 298 14.09 -19.33 -1.31
CA ASP A 298 14.43 -18.15 -0.49
C ASP A 298 13.31 -17.89 0.53
N PRO A 299 13.64 -17.61 1.82
CA PRO A 299 12.63 -17.45 2.87
C PRO A 299 11.53 -16.42 2.58
N ALA A 300 11.80 -15.35 1.83
CA ALA A 300 10.79 -14.33 1.54
C ALA A 300 9.70 -14.82 0.57
N PRO A 301 10.02 -15.35 -0.62
CA PRO A 301 8.98 -15.91 -1.49
C PRO A 301 8.38 -17.21 -0.95
N ALA A 302 9.09 -17.97 -0.11
CA ALA A 302 8.59 -19.21 0.49
C ALA A 302 7.58 -18.98 1.64
N THR A 303 7.64 -17.83 2.32
CA THR A 303 6.72 -17.45 3.40
C THR A 303 5.42 -16.89 2.87
#